data_e234e22ab52ee7dc1606639e7c1ed875
#
_entry.id   e234e22ab52ee7dc1606639e7c1ed875
#
_cell.length_a   1.000
_cell.length_b   1.000
_cell.length_c   1.000
_cell.angle_alpha   90.00
_cell.angle_beta   90.00
_cell.angle_gamma   90.00
#
_symmetry.space_group_name_H-M   'P 1'
#
loop_
_entity.id
_entity.type
_entity.pdbx_description
1 polymer ?
#
loop_
_entity_poly.entity_id
_entity_poly.type
_entity_poly.pdbx_seq_one_letter_code
_entity_poly.pdbx_strand_id
1 'polypeptide(L)'
;LHLKSYWDGELAVAEWTPSPDFAAGPRHFLNGGIIATLLDCHGVCTAIADAYRREQREIGSDPEIWHATVSMSIEYLRPTPINDVIRLRARVVESGDRGTSVECILAAGTKDRARAMVASTRVPDAWRHGSPQPSR
;
A
#
# COMPACT_ATOMS: atom_id res chain seq x y z
N LEU A 1 6.59 0.19 -10.20
CA LEU A 1 5.45 1.08 -10.48
C LEU A 1 5.72 2.53 -10.15
N HIS A 2 6.74 2.84 -9.38
CA HIS A 2 7.12 4.19 -8.96
C HIS A 2 6.00 4.96 -8.25
N LEU A 3 5.26 4.27 -7.42
CA LEU A 3 4.19 4.87 -6.64
C LEU A 3 4.78 5.76 -5.54
N LYS A 4 4.30 7.01 -5.44
CA LYS A 4 4.70 7.95 -4.40
C LYS A 4 3.50 8.28 -3.53
N SER A 5 3.66 8.11 -2.23
CA SER A 5 2.60 8.32 -1.24
C SER A 5 2.91 9.54 -0.38
N TYR A 6 1.89 10.31 -0.05
CA TYR A 6 1.99 11.53 0.74
C TYR A 6 0.91 11.56 1.82
N TRP A 7 1.20 12.22 2.95
CA TRP A 7 0.17 12.51 3.93
C TRP A 7 -0.69 13.70 3.51
N ASP A 8 -2.00 13.56 3.68
CA ASP A 8 -2.99 14.63 3.57
C ASP A 8 -3.89 14.53 4.81
N GLY A 9 -3.49 15.23 5.88
CA GLY A 9 -4.12 15.08 7.18
C GLY A 9 -3.91 13.67 7.74
N GLU A 10 -5.01 12.97 8.00
CA GLU A 10 -4.99 11.59 8.50
C GLU A 10 -4.94 10.54 7.38
N LEU A 11 -5.02 10.98 6.13
CA LEU A 11 -5.00 10.08 4.98
C LEU A 11 -3.64 10.12 4.30
N ALA A 12 -3.17 8.96 3.88
CA ALA A 12 -2.06 8.85 2.93
C ALA A 12 -2.65 8.76 1.53
N VAL A 13 -2.18 9.60 0.63
CA VAL A 13 -2.71 9.69 -0.73
C VAL A 13 -1.64 9.45 -1.76
N ALA A 14 -2.02 8.93 -2.91
CA ALA A 14 -1.14 8.71 -4.05
C ALA A 14 -1.94 8.80 -5.35
N GLU A 15 -1.26 9.23 -6.41
CA GLU A 15 -1.80 9.19 -7.77
C GLU A 15 -0.86 8.36 -8.65
N TRP A 16 -1.43 7.63 -9.58
CA TRP A 16 -0.68 6.79 -10.49
C TRP A 16 -1.38 6.71 -11.84
N THR A 17 -0.61 6.79 -12.92
CA THR A 17 -1.14 6.69 -14.28
C THR A 17 -0.80 5.31 -14.84
N PRO A 18 -1.80 4.51 -15.22
CA PRO A 18 -1.55 3.17 -15.75
C PRO A 18 -0.83 3.21 -17.09
N SER A 19 0.05 2.24 -17.31
CA SER A 19 0.57 1.92 -18.64
C SER A 19 -0.38 0.93 -19.32
N PRO A 20 -0.55 1.02 -20.66
CA PRO A 20 -1.31 0.03 -21.41
C PRO A 20 -0.83 -1.41 -21.23
N ASP A 21 0.44 -1.58 -20.84
CA ASP A 21 1.03 -2.89 -20.59
C ASP A 21 0.38 -3.64 -19.43
N PHE A 22 -0.33 -2.92 -18.57
CA PHE A 22 -0.99 -3.49 -17.39
C PHE A 22 -2.47 -3.79 -17.61
N ALA A 23 -2.90 -3.87 -18.88
CA ALA A 23 -4.27 -4.19 -19.20
C ALA A 23 -4.64 -5.62 -18.78
N ALA A 24 -5.91 -5.80 -18.43
CA ALA A 24 -6.51 -7.11 -18.24
C ALA A 24 -6.79 -7.79 -19.59
N GLY A 25 -7.45 -8.96 -19.59
CA GLY A 25 -7.93 -9.59 -20.82
C GLY A 25 -8.74 -8.61 -21.68
N PRO A 26 -9.79 -7.98 -21.15
CA PRO A 26 -10.39 -6.82 -21.80
C PRO A 26 -9.47 -5.60 -21.68
N ARG A 27 -8.91 -5.15 -22.79
CA ARG A 27 -7.83 -4.14 -22.82
C ARG A 27 -8.21 -2.76 -22.26
N HIS A 28 -9.48 -2.50 -22.06
CA HIS A 28 -9.96 -1.24 -21.52
C HIS A 28 -9.83 -1.15 -20.01
N PHE A 29 -9.50 -2.26 -19.34
CA PHE A 29 -9.48 -2.35 -17.89
C PHE A 29 -8.10 -2.72 -17.36
N LEU A 30 -7.81 -2.18 -16.18
CA LEU A 30 -6.57 -2.46 -15.46
C LEU A 30 -6.60 -3.89 -14.88
N ASN A 31 -5.47 -4.57 -14.98
CA ASN A 31 -5.30 -5.92 -14.45
C ASN A 31 -5.48 -5.96 -12.93
N GLY A 32 -6.27 -6.92 -12.45
CA GLY A 32 -6.55 -7.06 -11.01
C GLY A 32 -5.32 -7.29 -10.15
N GLY A 33 -4.30 -7.95 -10.68
CA GLY A 33 -3.02 -8.14 -9.98
C GLY A 33 -2.26 -6.84 -9.80
N ILE A 34 -2.34 -5.93 -10.77
CA ILE A 34 -1.75 -4.59 -10.65
C ILE A 34 -2.50 -3.77 -9.60
N ILE A 35 -3.82 -3.87 -9.59
CA ILE A 35 -4.63 -3.23 -8.53
C ILE A 35 -4.19 -3.73 -7.15
N ALA A 36 -4.01 -5.04 -7.00
CA ALA A 36 -3.52 -5.63 -5.75
C ALA A 36 -2.15 -5.09 -5.36
N THR A 37 -1.23 -4.96 -6.32
CA THR A 37 0.11 -4.42 -6.08
C THR A 37 0.05 -2.98 -5.60
N LEU A 38 -0.79 -2.15 -6.22
CA LEU A 38 -0.95 -0.74 -5.82
C LEU A 38 -1.50 -0.62 -4.41
N LEU A 39 -2.51 -1.40 -4.08
CA LEU A 39 -3.12 -1.42 -2.74
C LEU A 39 -2.13 -1.89 -1.69
N ASP A 40 -1.37 -2.93 -1.98
CA ASP A 40 -0.34 -3.46 -1.09
C ASP A 40 0.78 -2.43 -0.85
N CYS A 41 1.36 -1.90 -1.91
CA CYS A 41 2.45 -0.93 -1.81
C CYS A 41 2.02 0.32 -1.04
N HIS A 42 0.85 0.88 -1.36
CA HIS A 42 0.37 2.08 -0.69
C HIS A 42 0.03 1.81 0.78
N GLY A 43 -0.59 0.67 1.07
CA GLY A 43 -0.92 0.25 2.43
C GLY A 43 0.32 0.07 3.31
N VAL A 44 1.34 -0.60 2.79
CA VAL A 44 2.60 -0.82 3.52
C VAL A 44 3.36 0.49 3.71
N CYS A 45 3.44 1.33 2.68
CA CYS A 45 4.07 2.65 2.80
C CYS A 45 3.37 3.51 3.85
N THR A 46 2.05 3.43 3.93
CA THR A 46 1.26 4.14 4.94
C THR A 46 1.59 3.64 6.35
N ALA A 47 1.70 2.32 6.53
CA ALA A 47 2.08 1.73 7.81
C ALA A 47 3.48 2.16 8.25
N ILE A 48 4.43 2.19 7.32
CA ILE A 48 5.81 2.63 7.60
C ILE A 48 5.82 4.11 8.00
N ALA A 49 5.15 4.95 7.23
CA ALA A 49 5.08 6.39 7.51
C ALA A 49 4.42 6.67 8.87
N ASP A 50 3.37 5.92 9.19
CA ASP A 50 2.70 6.01 10.50
C ASP A 50 3.66 5.63 11.64
N ALA A 51 4.46 4.58 11.46
CA ALA A 51 5.43 4.16 12.47
C ALA A 51 6.47 5.24 12.75
N TYR A 52 7.02 5.88 11.72
CA TYR A 52 7.93 7.00 11.89
C TYR A 52 7.25 8.17 12.60
N ARG A 53 6.02 8.52 12.19
CA ARG A 53 5.27 9.62 12.80
C ARG A 53 5.00 9.38 14.28
N ARG A 54 4.67 8.16 14.65
CA ARG A 54 4.43 7.79 16.05
C ARG A 54 5.68 7.86 16.91
N GLU A 55 6.84 7.61 16.33
CA GLU A 55 8.14 7.75 16.99
C GLU A 55 8.67 9.20 16.90
N GLN A 56 7.93 10.11 16.28
CA GLN A 56 8.34 11.52 16.07
C GLN A 56 9.67 11.63 15.32
N ARG A 57 9.83 10.80 14.29
CA ARG A 57 11.04 10.71 13.48
C ARG A 57 10.74 11.06 12.02
N GLU A 58 11.74 11.55 11.31
CA GLU A 58 11.65 11.75 9.86
C GLU A 58 11.63 10.39 9.15
N ILE A 59 10.81 10.29 8.10
CA ILE A 59 10.73 9.10 7.27
C ILE A 59 12.12 8.83 6.66
N GLY A 60 12.57 7.58 6.79
CA GLY A 60 13.87 7.17 6.28
C GLY A 60 15.05 7.41 7.23
N SER A 61 14.80 8.03 8.39
CA SER A 61 15.87 8.23 9.37
C SER A 61 16.33 6.90 10.00
N ASP A 62 17.59 6.86 10.42
CA ASP A 62 18.16 5.68 11.06
C ASP A 62 17.74 5.53 12.54
N PRO A 63 17.55 4.32 13.03
CA PRO A 63 17.47 3.07 12.29
C PRO A 63 16.18 2.98 11.45
N GLU A 64 16.31 2.54 10.20
CA GLU A 64 15.19 2.49 9.27
C GLU A 64 14.08 1.56 9.74
N ILE A 65 12.83 1.98 9.50
CA ILE A 65 11.65 1.17 9.78
C ILE A 65 11.13 0.61 8.46
N TRP A 66 11.02 -0.71 8.41
CA TRP A 66 10.42 -1.42 7.28
C TRP A 66 9.29 -2.32 7.79
N HIS A 67 8.27 -2.48 6.95
CA HIS A 67 7.16 -3.39 7.20
C HIS A 67 7.07 -4.41 6.08
N ALA A 68 6.61 -5.60 6.42
CA ALA A 68 6.26 -6.64 5.45
C ALA A 68 4.77 -6.96 5.58
N THR A 69 4.11 -7.16 4.45
CA THR A 69 2.71 -7.57 4.41
C THR A 69 2.57 -8.99 4.97
N VAL A 70 1.67 -9.17 5.91
CA VAL A 70 1.36 -10.51 6.47
C VAL A 70 0.04 -11.05 5.94
N SER A 71 -0.89 -10.17 5.62
CA SER A 71 -2.15 -10.56 4.97
C SER A 71 -2.79 -9.36 4.29
N MET A 72 -3.61 -9.64 3.29
CA MET A 72 -4.39 -8.62 2.60
C MET A 72 -5.69 -9.22 2.12
N SER A 73 -6.78 -8.52 2.35
CA SER A 73 -8.07 -8.84 1.75
C SER A 73 -8.44 -7.74 0.77
N ILE A 74 -8.94 -8.11 -0.41
CA ILE A 74 -9.30 -7.16 -1.46
C ILE A 74 -10.73 -7.45 -1.90
N GLU A 75 -11.50 -6.37 -2.06
CA GLU A 75 -12.78 -6.40 -2.76
C GLU A 75 -12.65 -5.59 -4.04
N TYR A 76 -12.95 -6.21 -5.17
CA TYR A 76 -13.04 -5.53 -6.46
C TYR A 76 -14.47 -5.09 -6.66
N LEU A 77 -14.72 -3.81 -6.44
CA LEU A 77 -16.08 -3.26 -6.42
C LEU A 77 -16.65 -3.08 -7.82
N ARG A 78 -15.80 -2.66 -8.77
CA ARG A 78 -16.14 -2.51 -10.18
C ARG A 78 -14.88 -2.44 -11.03
N PRO A 79 -14.98 -2.72 -12.36
CA PRO A 79 -13.81 -2.64 -13.24
C PRO A 79 -13.16 -1.26 -13.20
N THR A 80 -11.83 -1.24 -13.28
CA THR A 80 -11.04 0.00 -13.25
C THR A 80 -10.61 0.36 -14.68
N PRO A 81 -11.04 1.50 -15.23
CA PRO A 81 -10.61 1.92 -16.58
C PRO A 81 -9.11 2.15 -16.63
N ILE A 82 -8.46 1.66 -17.71
CA ILE A 82 -7.01 1.80 -17.85
C ILE A 82 -6.56 3.20 -18.23
N ASN A 83 -7.47 4.01 -18.79
CA ASN A 83 -7.16 5.35 -19.27
C ASN A 83 -7.33 6.44 -18.19
N ASP A 84 -7.85 6.08 -17.04
CA ASP A 84 -8.09 7.02 -15.96
C ASP A 84 -6.89 7.08 -15.01
N VAL A 85 -6.64 8.25 -14.46
CA VAL A 85 -5.69 8.38 -13.35
C VAL A 85 -6.21 7.63 -12.13
N ILE A 86 -5.37 6.81 -11.55
CA ILE A 86 -5.68 6.05 -10.35
C ILE A 86 -5.35 6.91 -9.13
N ARG A 87 -6.26 6.99 -8.19
CA ARG A 87 -6.05 7.65 -6.91
C ARG A 87 -6.19 6.63 -5.79
N LEU A 88 -5.22 6.65 -4.90
CA LEU A 88 -5.19 5.80 -3.72
C LEU A 88 -5.33 6.68 -2.48
N ARG A 89 -6.14 6.23 -1.54
CA ARG A 89 -6.20 6.83 -0.20
C ARG A 89 -6.19 5.73 0.83
N ALA A 90 -5.45 5.94 1.89
CA ALA A 90 -5.28 4.94 2.94
C ALA A 90 -5.30 5.60 4.30
N ARG A 91 -5.82 4.88 5.29
CA ARG A 91 -5.78 5.31 6.69
C ARG A 91 -5.41 4.13 7.56
N VAL A 92 -4.67 4.41 8.62
CA VAL A 92 -4.35 3.41 9.63
C VAL A 92 -5.60 3.15 10.46
N VAL A 93 -6.01 1.89 10.52
CA VAL A 93 -7.19 1.48 11.29
C VAL A 93 -6.77 1.03 12.69
N GLU A 94 -5.67 0.30 12.75
CA GLU A 94 -5.15 -0.24 14.01
C GLU A 94 -3.63 -0.33 13.91
N SER A 95 -2.94 0.06 14.97
CA SER A 95 -1.50 -0.16 15.03
C SER A 95 -1.08 -0.49 16.46
N GLY A 96 -0.09 -1.37 16.57
CA GLY A 96 0.41 -1.85 17.84
C GLY A 96 1.72 -2.63 17.64
N ASP A 97 2.19 -3.25 18.72
CA ASP A 97 3.47 -3.98 18.73
C ASP A 97 3.47 -5.18 17.79
N ARG A 98 2.30 -5.74 17.49
CA ARG A 98 2.16 -6.94 16.65
C ARG A 98 1.94 -6.64 15.20
N GLY A 99 1.65 -5.41 14.83
CA GLY A 99 1.42 -5.05 13.46
C GLY A 99 0.49 -3.87 13.30
N THR A 100 0.28 -3.51 12.03
CA THR A 100 -0.53 -2.36 11.63
C THR A 100 -1.49 -2.79 10.56
N SER A 101 -2.74 -2.39 10.71
CA SER A 101 -3.79 -2.61 9.69
C SER A 101 -4.15 -1.28 9.05
N VAL A 102 -4.15 -1.26 7.72
CA VAL A 102 -4.42 -0.07 6.92
C VAL A 102 -5.55 -0.39 5.96
N GLU A 103 -6.58 0.46 5.96
CA GLU A 103 -7.61 0.42 4.94
C GLU A 103 -7.14 1.26 3.76
N CYS A 104 -7.16 0.67 2.57
CA CYS A 104 -6.70 1.33 1.35
C CYS A 104 -7.80 1.25 0.30
N ILE A 105 -8.08 2.38 -0.36
CA ILE A 105 -9.11 2.47 -1.39
C ILE A 105 -8.46 2.98 -2.68
N LEU A 106 -8.78 2.29 -3.77
CA LEU A 106 -8.37 2.66 -5.12
C LEU A 106 -9.59 3.21 -5.86
N ALA A 107 -9.45 4.44 -6.36
CA ALA A 107 -10.50 5.13 -7.09
C ALA A 107 -10.02 5.53 -8.48
N ALA A 108 -10.95 5.58 -9.41
CA ALA A 108 -10.73 6.10 -10.76
C ALA A 108 -12.01 6.76 -11.25
N GLY A 109 -11.88 7.91 -11.90
CA GLY A 109 -13.02 8.75 -12.23
C GLY A 109 -13.68 9.24 -10.95
N THR A 110 -14.99 9.09 -10.82
CA THR A 110 -15.74 9.53 -9.64
C THR A 110 -16.09 8.40 -8.68
N LYS A 111 -15.52 7.19 -8.89
CA LYS A 111 -15.95 6.00 -8.16
C LYS A 111 -14.78 5.25 -7.53
N ASP A 112 -15.04 4.68 -6.36
CA ASP A 112 -14.16 3.69 -5.76
C ASP A 112 -14.26 2.39 -6.56
N ARG A 113 -13.11 1.84 -6.92
CA ARG A 113 -13.02 0.66 -7.79
C ARG A 113 -12.62 -0.59 -7.03
N ALA A 114 -11.78 -0.44 -6.01
CA ALA A 114 -11.33 -1.53 -5.17
C ALA A 114 -11.06 -1.04 -3.76
N ARG A 115 -11.14 -1.96 -2.81
CA ARG A 115 -10.89 -1.67 -1.41
C ARG A 115 -10.12 -2.83 -0.81
N ALA A 116 -9.14 -2.52 0.04
CA ALA A 116 -8.33 -3.53 0.70
C ALA A 116 -8.13 -3.22 2.17
N MET A 117 -7.95 -4.27 2.95
CA MET A 117 -7.38 -4.18 4.29
C MET A 117 -6.00 -4.83 4.22
N VAL A 118 -4.97 -4.06 4.50
CA VAL A 118 -3.57 -4.50 4.44
C VAL A 118 -3.04 -4.60 5.86
N ALA A 119 -2.68 -5.80 6.26
CA ALA A 119 -2.04 -6.03 7.55
C ALA A 119 -0.54 -6.26 7.34
N SER A 120 0.26 -5.52 8.08
CA SER A 120 1.72 -5.60 7.98
C SER A 120 2.35 -5.68 9.36
N THR A 121 3.59 -6.13 9.41
CA THR A 121 4.37 -6.18 10.65
C THR A 121 5.74 -5.58 10.41
N ARG A 122 6.31 -5.02 11.46
CA ARG A 122 7.65 -4.46 11.41
C ARG A 122 8.68 -5.55 11.14
N VAL A 123 9.55 -5.29 10.17
CA VAL A 123 10.61 -6.23 9.77
C VAL A 123 11.70 -6.20 10.84
N PRO A 124 12.15 -7.37 11.32
CA PRO A 124 13.29 -7.42 12.26
C PRO A 124 14.58 -6.88 11.64
N ASP A 125 15.46 -6.32 12.46
CA ASP A 125 16.73 -5.76 12.01
C ASP A 125 17.56 -6.77 11.21
N ALA A 126 17.50 -8.06 11.58
CA ALA A 126 18.21 -9.12 10.89
C ALA A 126 17.84 -9.23 9.41
N TRP A 127 16.57 -8.97 9.05
CA TRP A 127 16.11 -9.04 7.67
C TRP A 127 16.68 -7.90 6.80
N ARG A 128 16.86 -6.73 7.41
CA ARG A 128 17.37 -5.55 6.68
C ARG A 128 18.81 -5.73 6.23
N HIS A 129 19.56 -6.56 6.91
CA HIS A 129 20.98 -6.81 6.63
C HIS A 129 21.22 -8.11 5.88
N GLY A 130 20.15 -8.76 5.37
CA GLY A 130 20.26 -9.99 4.63
C GLY A 130 20.69 -11.19 5.47
N SER A 131 20.58 -11.12 6.79
CA SER A 131 20.90 -12.23 7.67
C SER A 131 19.90 -13.38 7.49
N PRO A 132 20.35 -14.64 7.62
CA PRO A 132 19.45 -15.79 7.52
C PRO A 132 18.35 -15.74 8.57
N GLN A 133 17.15 -16.13 8.15
CA GLN A 133 16.03 -16.25 9.06
C GLN A 133 16.23 -17.43 10.01
N PRO A 134 15.83 -17.30 11.28
CA PRO A 134 15.70 -18.49 12.09
C PRO A 134 14.65 -19.41 11.50
N SER A 135 14.89 -20.71 11.52
CA SER A 135 13.93 -21.71 11.06
C SER A 135 12.66 -21.59 11.89
N ARG A 136 11.53 -21.64 11.20
CA ARG A 136 10.24 -21.70 11.88
C ARG A 136 10.08 -23.03 12.60
#